data_7abc1cc1a304b046225f9e49dd09328e
#
_entry.id   7abc1cc1a304b046225f9e49dd09328e
#
_cell.length_a   1.000
_cell.length_b   1.000
_cell.length_c   1.000
_cell.angle_alpha   90.00
_cell.angle_beta   90.00
_cell.angle_gamma   90.00
#
_symmetry.space_group_name_H-M   'P 1'
#
loop_
_entity.id
_entity.type
_entity.pdbx_description
1 polymer ?
#
loop_
_entity_poly.entity_id
_entity_poly.type
_entity_poly.pdbx_seq_one_letter_code
_entity_poly.pdbx_strand_id
1 'polypeptide(L)'
;MTTLGKNNLEAEVPNSEFSSISLLEKVREQGRVWKDLAKQYGVDNADPPWKINLDSTCEALAAEQCTLPVLERRNEEDVLSETLYKDVPYPERQLLALAHSMIQRGLIDEEELAARMKFVNKRLNSV
;
A
#
# COMPACT_ATOMS: atom_id res chain seq x y z
N MET A 1 3.98 11.74 -32.16
CA MET A 1 3.54 11.54 -32.01
C MET A 1 3.22 11.09 -31.41
N THR A 2 3.60 11.18 -31.39
CA THR A 2 3.18 10.83 -31.12
C THR A 2 2.82 10.28 -30.51
N THR A 3 3.20 10.16 -30.72
CA THR A 3 2.73 9.70 -30.42
C THR A 3 2.40 9.07 -29.95
N LEU A 4 2.77 8.90 -30.28
CA LEU A 4 2.41 8.34 -29.97
C LEU A 4 2.36 7.80 -29.33
N GLY A 5 2.63 7.82 -29.57
CA GLY A 5 2.52 7.32 -29.13
C GLY A 5 2.64 6.94 -28.42
N LYS A 6 2.90 7.02 -28.49
CA LYS A 6 2.94 6.81 -27.96
C LYS A 6 2.83 6.23 -27.22
N ASN A 7 3.10 6.25 -27.47
CA ASN A 7 2.99 5.85 -26.94
C ASN A 7 3.03 5.21 -26.25
N ASN A 8 3.28 5.06 -26.44
CA ASN A 8 3.30 4.61 -25.95
C ASN A 8 3.52 4.06 -25.33
N LEU A 9 3.92 3.91 -25.51
CA LEU A 9 4.14 3.57 -25.04
C LEU A 9 4.27 3.09 -24.24
N GLU A 10 4.52 2.95 -24.52
CA GLU A 10 4.68 2.78 -23.82
C GLU A 10 4.73 2.38 -23.00
N ALA A 11 4.79 2.05 -23.60
CA ALA A 11 4.96 1.40 -22.73
C ALA A 11 5.38 1.80 -21.75
N GLU A 12 5.12 2.28 -22.02
CA GLU A 12 5.55 2.91 -21.25
C GLU A 12 5.93 2.77 -20.00
N VAL A 13 6.40 3.53 -19.56
CA VAL A 13 7.09 3.26 -18.34
C VAL A 13 6.13 3.28 -17.18
N PRO A 14 5.82 2.11 -16.56
CA PRO A 14 4.81 2.06 -15.52
C PRO A 14 5.11 2.94 -14.32
N ASN A 15 6.37 3.08 -13.91
CA ASN A 15 6.66 3.85 -12.71
C ASN A 15 6.44 5.34 -12.90
N SER A 16 6.27 5.82 -14.11
CA SER A 16 5.90 7.21 -14.30
C SER A 16 4.45 7.47 -13.87
N GLU A 17 3.65 6.41 -13.73
CA GLU A 17 2.27 6.50 -13.29
C GLU A 17 2.12 6.50 -11.78
N PHE A 18 3.18 6.18 -11.07
CA PHE A 18 3.13 6.04 -9.61
C PHE A 18 3.95 7.13 -8.96
N SER A 19 3.30 8.27 -8.75
CA SER A 19 3.92 9.36 -8.00
C SER A 19 3.86 9.04 -6.52
N SER A 20 4.84 9.51 -5.78
CA SER A 20 4.84 9.29 -4.33
C SER A 20 3.64 9.97 -3.69
N ILE A 21 3.13 9.36 -2.63
CA ILE A 21 2.02 9.88 -1.86
C ILE A 21 2.57 10.28 -0.50
N SER A 22 2.42 11.55 -0.16
CA SER A 22 3.03 12.13 1.03
C SER A 22 2.75 11.36 2.32
N LEU A 23 1.50 10.99 2.53
CA LEU A 23 1.12 10.22 3.72
C LEU A 23 1.87 8.90 3.80
N LEU A 24 1.93 8.18 2.67
CA LEU A 24 2.56 6.87 2.64
C LEU A 24 4.09 6.96 2.75
N GLU A 25 4.67 8.06 2.26
CA GLU A 25 6.09 8.30 2.43
C GLU A 25 6.42 8.50 3.92
N LYS A 26 5.55 9.19 4.63
CA LYS A 26 5.75 9.38 6.07
C LYS A 26 5.69 8.05 6.82
N VAL A 27 4.73 7.19 6.44
CA VAL A 27 4.61 5.87 7.05
C VAL A 27 5.87 5.05 6.76
N ARG A 28 6.33 5.07 5.52
CA ARG A 28 7.53 4.35 5.12
C ARG A 28 8.76 4.82 5.91
N GLU A 29 8.89 6.12 6.09
CA GLU A 29 10.03 6.70 6.79
C GLU A 29 10.07 6.34 8.27
N GLN A 30 8.94 6.00 8.86
CA GLN A 30 8.91 5.57 10.24
C GLN A 30 9.64 4.24 10.44
N GLY A 31 9.74 3.44 9.39
CA GLY A 31 10.50 2.19 9.44
C GLY A 31 9.99 1.15 10.42
N ARG A 32 8.71 1.20 10.73
CA ARG A 32 8.13 0.27 11.70
C ARG A 32 7.70 -1.00 10.99
N VAL A 33 8.40 -2.08 11.25
CA VAL A 33 8.11 -3.36 10.59
C VAL A 33 7.84 -4.42 11.65
N TRP A 34 6.95 -5.34 11.30
CA TRP A 34 6.52 -6.39 12.23
C TRP A 34 7.67 -7.27 12.70
N LYS A 35 8.59 -7.56 11.81
CA LYS A 35 9.74 -8.39 12.12
C LYS A 35 10.47 -7.90 13.38
N ASP A 36 10.66 -6.59 13.46
CA ASP A 36 11.34 -5.98 14.60
C ASP A 36 10.42 -5.88 15.80
N LEU A 37 9.16 -5.53 15.57
CA LEU A 37 8.18 -5.40 16.65
C LEU A 37 7.91 -6.75 17.32
N ALA A 38 7.85 -7.81 16.52
CA ALA A 38 7.60 -9.16 17.05
C ALA A 38 8.68 -9.57 18.04
N LYS A 39 9.94 -9.30 17.69
CA LYS A 39 11.05 -9.57 18.60
C LYS A 39 10.91 -8.78 19.88
N GLN A 40 10.57 -7.52 19.76
CA GLN A 40 10.43 -6.63 20.90
C GLN A 40 9.35 -7.10 21.86
N TYR A 41 8.26 -7.65 21.32
CA TYR A 41 7.14 -8.15 22.14
C TYR A 41 7.27 -9.62 22.51
N GLY A 42 8.33 -10.30 22.07
CA GLY A 42 8.52 -11.71 22.37
C GLY A 42 7.53 -12.63 21.67
N VAL A 43 7.10 -12.25 20.48
CA VAL A 43 6.12 -13.01 19.70
C VAL A 43 6.81 -13.73 18.56
N ASP A 44 6.49 -15.02 18.38
CA ASP A 44 7.08 -15.83 17.33
C ASP A 44 6.30 -15.84 16.03
N ASN A 45 5.15 -15.19 15.98
CA ASN A 45 4.30 -15.20 14.80
C ASN A 45 4.96 -14.45 13.66
N ALA A 46 5.09 -15.12 12.50
CA ALA A 46 5.72 -14.53 11.33
C ALA A 46 4.87 -13.42 10.72
N ASP A 47 3.55 -13.49 10.88
CA ASP A 47 2.65 -12.51 10.30
C ASP A 47 2.17 -11.50 11.35
N PRO A 48 2.07 -10.22 10.99
CA PRO A 48 1.52 -9.23 11.92
C PRO A 48 0.02 -9.44 12.12
N PRO A 49 -0.51 -8.96 13.24
CA PRO A 49 -1.94 -9.13 13.55
C PRO A 49 -2.88 -8.55 12.47
N TRP A 50 -2.42 -7.55 11.75
CA TRP A 50 -3.24 -6.89 10.73
C TRP A 50 -3.21 -7.59 9.37
N LYS A 51 -2.38 -8.64 9.22
CA LYS A 51 -2.23 -9.31 7.92
C LYS A 51 -3.55 -9.94 7.45
N ILE A 52 -4.31 -10.52 8.35
CA ILE A 52 -5.60 -11.13 8.02
C ILE A 52 -6.55 -10.08 7.46
N ASN A 53 -6.58 -8.90 8.07
CA ASN A 53 -7.45 -7.83 7.61
C ASN A 53 -7.00 -7.30 6.25
N LEU A 54 -5.69 -7.24 6.03
CA LEU A 54 -5.15 -6.83 4.74
C LEU A 54 -5.61 -7.79 3.64
N ASP A 55 -5.46 -9.09 3.89
CA ASP A 55 -5.85 -10.11 2.91
C ASP A 55 -7.35 -10.08 2.65
N SER A 56 -8.16 -9.89 3.69
CA SER A 56 -9.61 -9.77 3.55
C SER A 56 -10.01 -8.57 2.73
N THR A 57 -9.29 -7.46 2.90
CA THR A 57 -9.54 -6.24 2.12
C THR A 57 -9.26 -6.49 0.65
N CYS A 58 -8.15 -7.16 0.35
CA CYS A 58 -7.81 -7.49 -1.03
C CYS A 58 -8.89 -8.36 -1.67
N GLU A 59 -9.38 -9.34 -0.92
CA GLU A 59 -10.43 -10.23 -1.42
C GLU A 59 -11.73 -9.47 -1.67
N ALA A 60 -12.08 -8.58 -0.76
CA ALA A 60 -13.31 -7.79 -0.90
C ALA A 60 -13.25 -6.89 -2.14
N LEU A 61 -12.08 -6.28 -2.39
CA LEU A 61 -11.91 -5.41 -3.54
C LEU A 61 -11.96 -6.17 -4.86
N ALA A 62 -11.54 -7.41 -4.84
CA ALA A 62 -11.51 -8.26 -6.04
C ALA A 62 -12.82 -9.02 -6.26
N ALA A 63 -13.78 -8.90 -5.35
CA ALA A 63 -15.00 -9.69 -5.39
C ALA A 63 -15.97 -9.17 -6.46
N GLU A 64 -17.25 -9.32 -6.20
CA GLU A 64 -18.32 -9.13 -7.17
C GLU A 64 -18.21 -7.91 -8.04
N GLN A 65 -17.81 -6.76 -7.51
CA GLN A 65 -17.73 -5.53 -8.28
C GLN A 65 -16.39 -5.29 -8.91
N CYS A 66 -15.41 -6.12 -8.60
CA CYS A 66 -14.06 -6.02 -9.14
C CYS A 66 -13.50 -4.60 -9.09
N THR A 67 -13.66 -3.94 -7.95
CA THR A 67 -13.17 -2.59 -7.77
C THR A 67 -11.65 -2.52 -7.94
N LEU A 68 -10.97 -3.57 -7.50
CA LEU A 68 -9.53 -3.71 -7.71
C LEU A 68 -9.24 -5.18 -8.01
N PRO A 69 -9.28 -5.58 -9.28
CA PRO A 69 -9.06 -6.97 -9.67
C PRO A 69 -7.69 -7.49 -9.23
N VAL A 70 -7.64 -8.76 -8.91
CA VAL A 70 -6.42 -9.40 -8.39
C VAL A 70 -5.21 -9.15 -9.29
N LEU A 71 -5.37 -9.32 -10.60
CA LEU A 71 -4.25 -9.17 -11.52
C LEU A 71 -3.73 -7.75 -11.55
N GLU A 72 -4.64 -6.77 -11.59
CA GLU A 72 -4.23 -5.37 -11.59
C GLU A 72 -3.54 -5.01 -10.27
N ARG A 73 -4.09 -5.48 -9.16
CA ARG A 73 -3.50 -5.22 -7.86
C ARG A 73 -2.08 -5.76 -7.77
N ARG A 74 -1.89 -6.99 -8.25
CA ARG A 74 -0.57 -7.61 -8.22
C ARG A 74 0.43 -6.89 -9.11
N ASN A 75 -0.02 -6.49 -10.29
CA ASN A 75 0.85 -5.76 -11.20
C ASN A 75 1.29 -4.42 -10.59
N GLU A 76 0.36 -3.71 -9.98
CA GLU A 76 0.68 -2.44 -9.32
C GLU A 76 1.59 -2.67 -8.12
N GLU A 77 1.32 -3.70 -7.35
CA GLU A 77 2.16 -4.03 -6.21
C GLU A 77 3.58 -4.34 -6.66
N ASP A 78 3.74 -5.10 -7.75
CA ASP A 78 5.06 -5.44 -8.28
C ASP A 78 5.84 -4.19 -8.67
N VAL A 79 5.20 -3.28 -9.38
CA VAL A 79 5.86 -2.04 -9.79
C VAL A 79 6.23 -1.20 -8.57
N LEU A 80 5.30 -1.04 -7.63
CA LEU A 80 5.54 -0.24 -6.43
C LEU A 80 6.64 -0.87 -5.57
N SER A 81 6.69 -2.19 -5.53
CA SER A 81 7.71 -2.92 -4.77
C SER A 81 9.11 -2.74 -5.34
N GLU A 82 9.20 -2.48 -6.63
CA GLU A 82 10.48 -2.28 -7.29
C GLU A 82 10.88 -0.81 -7.36
N THR A 83 9.98 0.08 -7.01
CA THR A 83 10.23 1.51 -7.12
C THR A 83 10.06 2.22 -5.78
N LEU A 84 8.87 2.72 -5.49
CA LEU A 84 8.64 3.56 -4.32
C LEU A 84 8.84 2.85 -2.98
N TYR A 85 8.50 1.57 -2.92
CA TYR A 85 8.53 0.82 -1.65
C TYR A 85 9.56 -0.30 -1.66
N LYS A 86 10.60 -0.18 -2.48
CA LYS A 86 11.58 -1.25 -2.64
C LYS A 86 12.38 -1.55 -1.37
N ASP A 87 12.47 -0.58 -0.47
CA ASP A 87 13.21 -0.74 0.78
C ASP A 87 12.32 -1.20 1.94
N VAL A 88 11.05 -1.47 1.67
CA VAL A 88 10.10 -1.89 2.70
C VAL A 88 9.95 -3.41 2.63
N PRO A 89 10.10 -4.11 3.77
CA PRO A 89 9.95 -5.56 3.75
C PRO A 89 8.47 -5.98 3.61
N TYR A 90 8.27 -7.18 3.13
CA TYR A 90 6.97 -7.81 3.14
C TYR A 90 6.65 -8.23 4.59
N PRO A 91 5.45 -8.09 5.14
CA PRO A 91 4.21 -7.70 4.45
C PRO A 91 3.90 -6.20 4.47
N GLU A 92 4.71 -5.39 5.12
CA GLU A 92 4.47 -3.93 5.16
C GLU A 92 4.42 -3.35 3.76
N ARG A 93 5.25 -3.88 2.86
CA ARG A 93 5.26 -3.45 1.47
C ARG A 93 3.92 -3.68 0.80
N GLN A 94 3.31 -4.84 1.07
CA GLN A 94 1.99 -5.15 0.52
C GLN A 94 0.94 -4.15 1.01
N LEU A 95 1.00 -3.79 2.29
CA LEU A 95 0.07 -2.83 2.86
C LEU A 95 0.22 -1.46 2.21
N LEU A 96 1.45 -0.98 2.08
CA LEU A 96 1.69 0.32 1.46
C LEU A 96 1.26 0.32 -0.01
N ALA A 97 1.55 -0.76 -0.73
CA ALA A 97 1.16 -0.85 -2.13
C ALA A 97 -0.36 -0.83 -2.29
N LEU A 98 -1.07 -1.56 -1.44
CA LEU A 98 -2.53 -1.55 -1.50
C LEU A 98 -3.08 -0.15 -1.22
N ALA A 99 -2.59 0.49 -0.17
CA ALA A 99 -3.03 1.84 0.16
C ALA A 99 -2.74 2.81 -0.98
N HIS A 100 -1.58 2.68 -1.60
CA HIS A 100 -1.20 3.51 -2.74
C HIS A 100 -2.20 3.34 -3.90
N SER A 101 -2.49 2.09 -4.24
CA SER A 101 -3.43 1.81 -5.32
C SER A 101 -4.81 2.37 -5.03
N MET A 102 -5.28 2.23 -3.79
CA MET A 102 -6.60 2.72 -3.41
C MET A 102 -6.68 4.25 -3.46
N ILE A 103 -5.65 4.92 -3.00
CA ILE A 103 -5.60 6.39 -3.04
C ILE A 103 -5.52 6.87 -4.48
N GLN A 104 -4.65 6.27 -5.27
CA GLN A 104 -4.46 6.67 -6.67
C GLN A 104 -5.72 6.50 -7.49
N ARG A 105 -6.50 5.47 -7.19
CA ARG A 105 -7.76 5.20 -7.90
C ARG A 105 -8.94 6.00 -7.34
N GLY A 106 -8.72 6.77 -6.30
CA GLY A 106 -9.78 7.56 -5.69
C GLY A 106 -10.75 6.76 -4.85
N LEU A 107 -10.38 5.53 -4.47
CA LEU A 107 -11.22 4.70 -3.62
C LEU A 107 -11.21 5.21 -2.19
N ILE A 108 -10.10 5.78 -1.77
CA ILE A 108 -10.01 6.48 -0.49
C ILE A 108 -9.29 7.80 -0.72
N ASP A 109 -9.60 8.77 0.13
CA ASP A 109 -9.00 10.09 0.06
C ASP A 109 -7.81 10.16 1.02
N GLU A 110 -6.69 10.70 0.56
CA GLU A 110 -5.47 10.77 1.37
C GLU A 110 -5.69 11.53 2.67
N GLU A 111 -6.38 12.67 2.60
CA GLU A 111 -6.61 13.49 3.79
C GLU A 111 -7.54 12.82 4.79
N GLU A 112 -8.55 12.15 4.28
CA GLU A 112 -9.46 11.39 5.16
C GLU A 112 -8.74 10.24 5.82
N LEU A 113 -7.87 9.56 5.08
CA LEU A 113 -7.10 8.46 5.65
C LEU A 113 -6.17 8.99 6.73
N ALA A 114 -5.48 10.11 6.48
CA ALA A 114 -4.58 10.71 7.45
C ALA A 114 -5.33 11.08 8.73
N ALA A 115 -6.52 11.68 8.59
CA ALA A 115 -7.33 12.07 9.73
C ALA A 115 -7.78 10.85 10.53
N ARG A 116 -8.18 9.79 9.84
CA ARG A 116 -8.61 8.56 10.49
C ARG A 116 -7.47 7.88 11.23
N MET A 117 -6.30 7.86 10.61
CA MET A 117 -5.11 7.29 11.25
C MET A 117 -4.75 8.05 12.51
N LYS A 118 -4.84 9.37 12.45
CA LYS A 118 -4.57 10.21 13.61
C LYS A 118 -5.57 9.93 14.74
N PHE A 119 -6.84 9.78 14.38
CA PHE A 119 -7.90 9.46 15.36
C PHE A 119 -7.64 8.10 16.01
N VAL A 120 -7.33 7.08 15.21
CA VAL A 120 -7.07 5.74 15.74
C VAL A 120 -5.84 5.74 16.62
N ASN A 121 -4.77 6.42 16.19
CA ASN A 121 -3.55 6.50 16.96
C ASN A 121 -3.78 7.15 18.32
N LYS A 122 -4.56 8.22 18.33
CA LYS A 122 -4.90 8.92 19.56
C LYS A 122 -5.71 8.03 20.49
N ARG A 123 -6.67 7.30 19.93
CA ARG A 123 -7.50 6.39 20.72
C ARG A 123 -6.67 5.25 21.33
N LEU A 124 -5.73 4.70 20.56
CA LEU A 124 -4.89 3.60 21.04
C LEU A 124 -3.92 4.06 22.13
N ASN A 125 -3.54 5.32 22.11
CA ASN A 125 -2.60 5.87 23.09
C ASN A 125 -3.29 6.56 24.26
N SER A 126 -4.61 6.57 24.26
CA SER A 126 -5.39 7.09 25.36
C SER A 126 -5.65 5.97 26.35
N VAL A 127 -5.41 6.19 27.60
CA VAL A 127 -5.63 5.14 28.59
C VAL A 127 -6.63 5.60 29.59
#